data_8e2be0adb2408625507fd3a4f63ca574
#
_entry.id   8e2be0adb2408625507fd3a4f63ca574
#
_cell.length_a   1.000
_cell.length_b   1.000
_cell.length_c   1.000
_cell.angle_alpha   90.00
_cell.angle_beta   90.00
_cell.angle_gamma   90.00
#
_symmetry.space_group_name_H-M   'P 1'
#
loop_
_entity.id
_entity.type
_entity.pdbx_description
1 polymer ?
#
loop_
_entity_poly.entity_id
_entity_poly.type
_entity_poly.pdbx_seq_one_letter_code
_entity_poly.pdbx_strand_id
1 'polypeptide(L)'
;MRTLLWLLPLGFVLMGCQANTDSVEQFIAKTHTNAKAKVKPLAAPYIFVAESFVMTSKRVPFLRPKPELLLAKQADSSCWQPPINPQPTALETFPLEQLAMKGVIGHQRQLWGLIYTPEGELVRIKPGQFVGLNRGKVIKVSNDVIEIEETLPDGKGCWLIRPAKLALVQH
;
A
#
# COMPACT_ATOMS: atom_id res chain seq x y z
N MET A 1 57.79 11.88 -54.10
CA MET A 1 57.65 12.66 -52.83
C MET A 1 56.23 13.13 -52.54
N ARG A 2 55.28 13.07 -53.45
CA ARG A 2 53.86 13.54 -53.20
C ARG A 2 52.98 12.54 -52.49
N THR A 3 53.32 11.26 -52.48
CA THR A 3 52.53 10.18 -51.82
C THR A 3 52.83 10.04 -50.33
N LEU A 4 54.00 10.51 -49.87
CA LEU A 4 54.39 10.44 -48.48
C LEU A 4 53.63 11.44 -47.56
N LEU A 5 53.14 12.53 -48.15
CA LEU A 5 52.42 13.58 -47.40
C LEU A 5 50.98 13.19 -47.05
N TRP A 6 50.39 12.19 -47.69
CA TRP A 6 49.02 11.71 -47.46
C TRP A 6 48.94 10.63 -46.39
N LEU A 7 50.03 10.01 -46.03
CA LEU A 7 50.10 8.96 -45.01
C LEU A 7 50.24 9.53 -43.57
N LEU A 8 50.65 10.79 -43.48
CA LEU A 8 50.80 11.45 -42.15
C LEU A 8 49.50 11.67 -41.35
N PRO A 9 48.35 12.08 -41.96
CA PRO A 9 47.12 12.25 -41.22
C PRO A 9 46.45 10.92 -40.84
N LEU A 10 46.75 9.81 -41.51
CA LEU A 10 46.12 8.50 -41.24
C LEU A 10 46.70 7.90 -39.91
N GLY A 11 47.94 8.22 -39.58
CA GLY A 11 48.55 7.75 -38.30
C GLY A 11 47.96 8.43 -37.06
N PHE A 12 47.39 9.66 -37.20
CA PHE A 12 46.83 10.41 -36.06
C PHE A 12 45.42 9.91 -35.64
N VAL A 13 44.74 9.23 -36.52
CA VAL A 13 43.38 8.72 -36.25
C VAL A 13 43.39 7.45 -35.38
N LEU A 14 44.52 6.77 -35.30
CA LEU A 14 44.68 5.52 -34.54
C LEU A 14 45.11 5.74 -33.07
N MET A 15 45.37 6.97 -32.64
CA MET A 15 45.66 7.30 -31.23
C MET A 15 44.38 7.52 -30.40
N GLY A 16 43.21 7.15 -30.88
CA GLY A 16 41.96 7.28 -30.17
C GLY A 16 41.70 6.13 -29.22
N CYS A 17 41.45 6.49 -27.99
CA CYS A 17 40.83 5.68 -26.93
C CYS A 17 41.74 4.67 -26.23
N GLN A 18 42.63 5.14 -25.40
CA GLN A 18 42.91 4.44 -24.15
C GLN A 18 41.84 4.76 -23.11
N ALA A 19 40.63 4.31 -23.36
CA ALA A 19 39.59 4.36 -22.38
C ALA A 19 39.77 3.13 -21.45
N ASN A 20 39.97 3.40 -20.17
CA ASN A 20 39.94 2.43 -19.09
C ASN A 20 41.15 1.45 -19.02
N THR A 21 42.33 1.96 -18.68
CA THR A 21 43.52 1.15 -18.38
C THR A 21 43.55 0.67 -16.93
N ASP A 22 42.62 1.13 -16.08
CA ASP A 22 42.57 0.68 -14.70
C ASP A 22 42.02 -0.76 -14.62
N SER A 23 42.78 -1.65 -13.96
CA SER A 23 42.30 -3.02 -13.76
C SER A 23 41.05 -2.97 -12.85
N VAL A 24 40.09 -3.84 -13.13
CA VAL A 24 38.83 -3.93 -12.36
C VAL A 24 39.14 -4.22 -10.89
N GLU A 25 40.20 -5.01 -10.61
CA GLU A 25 40.66 -5.31 -9.24
C GLU A 25 41.14 -4.06 -8.51
N GLN A 26 41.90 -3.19 -9.20
CA GLN A 26 42.38 -1.93 -8.60
C GLN A 26 41.21 -0.98 -8.33
N PHE A 27 40.22 -0.89 -9.24
CA PHE A 27 39.04 -0.09 -9.03
C PHE A 27 38.22 -0.59 -7.82
N ILE A 28 38.00 -1.90 -7.72
CA ILE A 28 37.31 -2.53 -6.58
C ILE A 28 38.05 -2.25 -5.27
N ALA A 29 39.39 -2.48 -5.22
CA ALA A 29 40.16 -2.24 -4.03
C ALA A 29 40.11 -0.77 -3.59
N LYS A 30 40.25 0.17 -4.52
CA LYS A 30 40.15 1.61 -4.25
C LYS A 30 38.75 2.02 -3.77
N THR A 31 37.71 1.44 -4.34
CA THR A 31 36.34 1.71 -3.95
C THR A 31 36.05 1.16 -2.55
N HIS A 32 36.53 -0.05 -2.24
CA HIS A 32 36.40 -0.65 -0.90
C HIS A 32 37.15 0.14 0.17
N THR A 33 38.36 0.59 -0.10
CA THR A 33 39.14 1.40 0.86
C THR A 33 38.43 2.75 1.10
N ASN A 34 37.98 3.41 0.06
CA ASN A 34 37.25 4.66 0.17
C ASN A 34 35.89 4.50 0.89
N ALA A 35 35.18 3.40 0.65
CA ALA A 35 33.92 3.09 1.34
C ALA A 35 34.15 2.85 2.85
N LYS A 36 35.20 2.07 3.21
CA LYS A 36 35.53 1.85 4.61
C LYS A 36 35.95 3.13 5.34
N ALA A 37 36.66 4.04 4.66
CA ALA A 37 37.04 5.33 5.24
C ALA A 37 35.85 6.29 5.48
N LYS A 38 34.74 6.12 4.74
CA LYS A 38 33.54 6.94 4.86
C LYS A 38 32.48 6.38 5.82
N VAL A 39 32.67 5.16 6.31
CA VAL A 39 31.72 4.56 7.26
C VAL A 39 31.86 5.27 8.61
N LYS A 40 30.85 6.00 8.99
CA LYS A 40 30.78 6.59 10.34
C LYS A 40 30.64 5.45 11.35
N PRO A 41 31.49 5.39 12.38
CA PRO A 41 31.36 4.36 13.40
C PRO A 41 29.96 4.45 14.02
N LEU A 42 29.34 3.30 14.22
CA LEU A 42 28.08 3.21 14.94
C LEU A 42 28.24 3.78 16.35
N ALA A 43 27.25 4.49 16.81
CA ALA A 43 27.19 4.89 18.22
C ALA A 43 27.29 3.66 19.11
N ALA A 44 27.93 3.81 20.26
CA ALA A 44 28.02 2.74 21.25
C ALA A 44 26.62 2.14 21.48
N PRO A 45 26.51 0.80 21.63
CA PRO A 45 25.22 0.17 21.87
C PRO A 45 24.61 0.75 23.14
N TYR A 46 23.35 1.12 23.03
CA TYR A 46 22.58 1.59 24.18
C TYR A 46 22.44 0.42 25.15
N ILE A 47 23.03 0.58 26.34
CA ILE A 47 22.88 -0.42 27.42
C ILE A 47 21.51 -0.19 28.03
N PHE A 48 20.55 -1.02 27.66
CA PHE A 48 19.23 -0.99 28.24
C PHE A 48 19.27 -1.69 29.61
N VAL A 49 19.04 -0.92 30.67
CA VAL A 49 18.82 -1.47 32.02
C VAL A 49 17.29 -1.66 32.14
N ALA A 50 16.85 -2.91 32.09
CA ALA A 50 15.43 -3.22 32.28
C ALA A 50 15.08 -2.98 33.75
N GLU A 51 14.12 -2.07 33.99
CA GLU A 51 13.48 -1.98 35.29
C GLU A 51 12.52 -3.17 35.48
N SER A 52 12.48 -3.72 36.71
CA SER A 52 11.54 -4.79 37.00
C SER A 52 10.12 -4.27 36.89
N PHE A 53 9.30 -4.93 36.06
CA PHE A 53 7.89 -4.59 35.95
C PHE A 53 7.15 -4.92 37.23
N VAL A 54 6.60 -3.91 37.88
CA VAL A 54 5.72 -4.06 39.04
C VAL A 54 4.27 -3.88 38.58
N MET A 55 3.48 -4.93 38.69
CA MET A 55 2.07 -4.88 38.33
C MET A 55 1.30 -4.05 39.34
N THR A 56 1.06 -2.78 39.02
CA THR A 56 0.31 -1.83 39.88
C THR A 56 -1.21 -1.91 39.69
N SER A 57 -1.69 -2.59 38.67
CA SER A 57 -3.12 -2.76 38.41
C SER A 57 -3.49 -4.21 38.13
N LYS A 58 -4.70 -4.59 38.55
CA LYS A 58 -5.29 -5.91 38.26
C LYS A 58 -5.66 -6.09 36.78
N ARG A 59 -5.33 -5.12 35.94
CA ARG A 59 -5.64 -5.17 34.48
C ARG A 59 -4.64 -6.06 33.80
N VAL A 60 -5.08 -7.21 33.31
CA VAL A 60 -4.27 -8.14 32.52
C VAL A 60 -4.42 -7.79 31.04
N PRO A 61 -3.42 -7.17 30.41
CA PRO A 61 -3.56 -6.62 29.06
C PRO A 61 -3.77 -7.69 27.98
N PHE A 62 -3.44 -8.94 28.29
CA PHE A 62 -3.55 -10.07 27.34
C PHE A 62 -4.68 -11.06 27.71
N LEU A 63 -5.54 -10.75 28.66
CA LEU A 63 -6.79 -11.47 28.76
C LEU A 63 -7.57 -11.23 27.47
N ARG A 64 -7.98 -12.34 26.81
CA ARG A 64 -9.02 -12.24 25.78
C ARG A 64 -10.12 -11.34 26.32
N PRO A 65 -10.50 -10.26 25.62
CA PRO A 65 -11.70 -9.54 26.00
C PRO A 65 -12.77 -10.61 26.16
N LYS A 66 -13.38 -10.72 27.32
CA LYS A 66 -14.62 -11.48 27.42
C LYS A 66 -15.44 -10.92 26.28
N PRO A 67 -16.01 -11.77 25.36
CA PRO A 67 -16.96 -11.22 24.44
C PRO A 67 -17.86 -10.41 25.34
N GLU A 68 -17.86 -9.09 25.17
CA GLU A 68 -18.91 -8.30 25.74
C GLU A 68 -20.13 -9.09 25.33
N LEU A 69 -20.69 -9.81 26.27
CA LEU A 69 -22.11 -10.10 26.16
C LEU A 69 -22.60 -8.71 25.90
N LEU A 70 -22.77 -8.40 24.62
CA LEU A 70 -23.64 -7.36 24.22
C LEU A 70 -24.89 -7.73 24.98
N LEU A 71 -24.91 -7.28 26.25
CA LEU A 71 -26.18 -6.94 26.85
C LEU A 71 -26.74 -6.15 25.69
N ALA A 72 -27.61 -6.83 24.95
CA ALA A 72 -28.46 -6.20 23.99
C ALA A 72 -29.23 -5.22 24.85
N LYS A 73 -28.51 -4.17 25.22
CA LYS A 73 -29.03 -2.92 25.70
C LYS A 73 -29.87 -2.59 24.51
N GLN A 74 -31.18 -2.87 24.67
CA GLN A 74 -32.20 -2.74 23.67
C GLN A 74 -31.77 -1.60 22.80
N ALA A 75 -31.30 -1.94 21.59
CA ALA A 75 -30.87 -0.94 20.62
C ALA A 75 -32.02 0.04 20.63
N ASP A 76 -31.76 1.26 21.03
CA ASP A 76 -32.80 2.27 21.08
C ASP A 76 -33.47 2.18 19.72
N SER A 77 -34.71 1.70 19.71
CA SER A 77 -35.45 1.36 18.48
C SER A 77 -35.69 2.58 17.58
N SER A 78 -35.14 3.73 18.00
CA SER A 78 -35.21 5.02 17.31
C SER A 78 -34.08 5.27 16.34
N CYS A 79 -32.95 4.53 16.38
CA CYS A 79 -31.85 4.79 15.46
C CYS A 79 -31.85 3.87 14.22
N TRP A 80 -31.40 4.43 13.11
CA TRP A 80 -31.28 3.71 11.85
C TRP A 80 -30.40 2.47 11.99
N GLN A 81 -30.87 1.35 11.46
CA GLN A 81 -30.14 0.09 11.41
C GLN A 81 -29.92 -0.30 9.94
N PRO A 82 -28.71 -0.73 9.56
CA PRO A 82 -28.46 -1.15 8.19
C PRO A 82 -29.24 -2.42 7.86
N PRO A 83 -29.75 -2.54 6.63
CA PRO A 83 -30.40 -3.77 6.19
C PRO A 83 -29.43 -4.95 6.25
N ILE A 84 -29.91 -6.08 6.73
CA ILE A 84 -29.09 -7.32 6.76
C ILE A 84 -28.98 -7.82 5.33
N ASN A 85 -27.73 -7.93 4.81
CA ASN A 85 -27.50 -8.62 3.55
C ASN A 85 -27.24 -10.12 3.85
N PRO A 86 -28.15 -11.02 3.46
CA PRO A 86 -27.98 -12.44 3.76
C PRO A 86 -26.88 -13.12 2.93
N GLN A 87 -26.43 -12.50 1.85
CA GLN A 87 -25.43 -13.05 0.96
C GLN A 87 -24.38 -11.98 0.65
N PRO A 88 -23.30 -11.89 1.46
CA PRO A 88 -22.22 -10.97 1.17
C PRO A 88 -21.52 -11.33 -0.14
N THR A 89 -21.10 -10.33 -0.87
CA THR A 89 -20.31 -10.50 -2.10
C THR A 89 -18.85 -10.82 -1.75
N ALA A 90 -18.09 -11.36 -2.70
CA ALA A 90 -16.66 -11.63 -2.51
C ALA A 90 -15.89 -10.38 -2.07
N LEU A 91 -16.29 -9.18 -2.52
CA LEU A 91 -15.63 -7.92 -2.14
C LEU A 91 -15.94 -7.45 -0.72
N GLU A 92 -16.95 -8.00 -0.06
CA GLU A 92 -17.30 -7.69 1.34
C GLU A 92 -16.47 -8.50 2.35
N THR A 93 -15.63 -9.45 1.89
CA THR A 93 -14.75 -10.26 2.74
C THR A 93 -13.41 -9.58 3.02
N PHE A 94 -13.06 -8.54 2.28
CA PHE A 94 -11.79 -7.82 2.40
C PHE A 94 -12.00 -6.42 2.98
N PRO A 95 -11.08 -5.91 3.82
CA PRO A 95 -11.10 -4.50 4.20
C PRO A 95 -10.85 -3.61 2.98
N LEU A 96 -11.46 -2.43 2.96
CA LEU A 96 -11.40 -1.51 1.82
C LEU A 96 -9.96 -1.12 1.45
N GLU A 97 -9.07 -1.03 2.43
CA GLU A 97 -7.65 -0.69 2.30
C GLU A 97 -6.83 -1.74 1.53
N GLN A 98 -7.31 -2.97 1.48
CA GLN A 98 -6.67 -4.06 0.74
C GLN A 98 -7.17 -4.19 -0.70
N LEU A 99 -8.20 -3.45 -1.06
CA LEU A 99 -8.78 -3.45 -2.38
C LEU A 99 -8.15 -2.34 -3.23
N ALA A 100 -7.83 -2.63 -4.48
CA ALA A 100 -7.22 -1.67 -5.38
C ALA A 100 -8.09 -1.47 -6.63
N MET A 101 -8.46 -0.22 -6.91
CA MET A 101 -9.09 0.10 -8.18
C MET A 101 -8.05 0.08 -9.29
N LYS A 102 -8.23 -0.78 -10.31
CA LYS A 102 -7.32 -0.93 -11.45
C LYS A 102 -7.83 -0.27 -12.73
N GLY A 103 -9.09 0.12 -12.77
CA GLY A 103 -9.67 0.78 -13.92
C GLY A 103 -11.18 0.81 -13.92
N VAL A 104 -11.72 1.23 -15.04
CA VAL A 104 -13.17 1.23 -15.31
C VAL A 104 -13.44 0.62 -16.67
N ILE A 105 -14.59 -0.01 -16.81
CA ILE A 105 -15.11 -0.47 -18.09
C ILE A 105 -16.57 -0.01 -18.26
N GLY A 106 -16.97 0.24 -19.46
CA GLY A 106 -18.36 0.60 -19.78
C GLY A 106 -18.49 1.78 -20.74
N HIS A 107 -19.71 2.21 -20.92
CA HIS A 107 -20.08 3.35 -21.75
C HIS A 107 -20.70 4.43 -20.91
N GLN A 108 -20.63 5.65 -21.38
CA GLN A 108 -21.02 6.97 -20.82
C GLN A 108 -22.08 7.02 -19.69
N ARG A 109 -23.01 6.06 -19.63
CA ARG A 109 -24.08 6.01 -18.61
C ARG A 109 -23.98 4.83 -17.65
N GLN A 110 -23.13 3.83 -17.95
CA GLN A 110 -22.94 2.65 -17.10
C GLN A 110 -21.46 2.32 -17.00
N LEU A 111 -20.83 2.89 -15.99
CA LEU A 111 -19.44 2.58 -15.64
C LEU A 111 -19.41 1.49 -14.56
N TRP A 112 -18.51 0.55 -14.76
CA TRP A 112 -18.16 -0.49 -13.80
C TRP A 112 -16.74 -0.25 -13.33
N GLY A 113 -16.51 -0.24 -12.04
CA GLY A 113 -15.16 -0.24 -11.48
C GLY A 113 -14.55 -1.64 -11.55
N LEU A 114 -13.28 -1.73 -11.83
CA LEU A 114 -12.48 -2.95 -11.75
C LEU A 114 -11.68 -2.91 -10.46
N ILE A 115 -12.00 -3.79 -9.54
CA ILE A 115 -11.35 -3.90 -8.24
C ILE A 115 -10.51 -5.17 -8.20
N TYR A 116 -9.25 -5.01 -7.82
CA TYR A 116 -8.30 -6.09 -7.62
C TYR A 116 -8.28 -6.47 -6.14
N THR A 117 -8.43 -7.76 -5.86
CA THR A 117 -8.44 -8.31 -4.51
C THR A 117 -7.03 -8.76 -4.08
N PRO A 118 -6.76 -8.93 -2.78
CA PRO A 118 -5.50 -9.50 -2.30
C PRO A 118 -5.23 -10.93 -2.80
N GLU A 119 -6.28 -11.66 -3.16
CA GLU A 119 -6.19 -13.03 -3.71
C GLU A 119 -5.81 -13.06 -5.20
N GLY A 120 -5.69 -11.89 -5.83
CA GLY A 120 -5.30 -11.79 -7.24
C GLY A 120 -6.48 -11.80 -8.20
N GLU A 121 -7.71 -11.69 -7.72
CA GLU A 121 -8.89 -11.66 -8.56
C GLU A 121 -9.26 -10.24 -8.98
N LEU A 122 -9.79 -10.11 -10.21
CA LEU A 122 -10.30 -8.86 -10.75
C LEU A 122 -11.83 -8.92 -10.81
N VAL A 123 -12.49 -8.15 -9.95
CA VAL A 123 -13.95 -8.15 -9.79
C VAL A 123 -14.54 -6.84 -10.31
N ARG A 124 -15.67 -6.95 -11.04
CA ARG A 124 -16.43 -5.78 -11.51
C ARG A 124 -17.44 -5.34 -10.48
N ILE A 125 -17.52 -4.03 -10.25
CA ILE A 125 -18.49 -3.44 -9.32
C ILE A 125 -19.23 -2.26 -9.97
N LYS A 126 -20.47 -2.07 -9.61
CA LYS A 126 -21.33 -0.98 -10.09
C LYS A 126 -21.99 -0.23 -8.93
N PRO A 127 -22.53 0.98 -9.16
CA PRO A 127 -23.32 1.67 -8.16
C PRO A 127 -24.45 0.81 -7.60
N GLY A 128 -24.64 0.88 -6.29
CA GLY A 128 -25.62 0.09 -5.54
C GLY A 128 -25.12 -1.24 -5.00
N GLN A 129 -23.96 -1.74 -5.43
CA GLN A 129 -23.33 -2.94 -4.85
C GLN A 129 -22.50 -2.59 -3.61
N PHE A 130 -22.13 -3.64 -2.85
CA PHE A 130 -21.38 -3.48 -1.60
C PHE A 130 -19.94 -3.95 -1.75
N VAL A 131 -19.05 -3.30 -0.99
CA VAL A 131 -17.61 -3.55 -0.98
C VAL A 131 -17.04 -3.24 0.42
N GLY A 132 -16.03 -4.00 0.82
CA GLY A 132 -15.36 -3.79 2.11
C GLY A 132 -16.12 -4.41 3.29
N LEU A 133 -15.38 -4.71 4.36
CA LEU A 133 -15.92 -5.30 5.60
C LEU A 133 -16.97 -4.42 6.26
N ASN A 134 -16.89 -3.11 6.06
CA ASN A 134 -17.78 -2.12 6.65
C ASN A 134 -19.04 -1.87 5.79
N ARG A 135 -19.42 -2.84 4.97
CA ARG A 135 -20.62 -2.76 4.12
C ARG A 135 -20.66 -1.47 3.30
N GLY A 136 -19.56 -1.13 2.67
CA GLY A 136 -19.42 0.07 1.87
C GLY A 136 -20.32 -0.01 0.63
N LYS A 137 -21.36 0.80 0.56
CA LYS A 137 -22.24 0.91 -0.60
C LYS A 137 -21.57 1.79 -1.65
N VAL A 138 -21.40 1.28 -2.86
CA VAL A 138 -20.91 2.08 -3.99
C VAL A 138 -21.98 3.06 -4.42
N ILE A 139 -21.70 4.34 -4.33
CA ILE A 139 -22.59 5.44 -4.72
C ILE A 139 -22.35 5.81 -6.17
N LYS A 140 -21.07 5.95 -6.56
CA LYS A 140 -20.71 6.41 -7.89
C LYS A 140 -19.40 5.77 -8.35
N VAL A 141 -19.32 5.47 -9.64
CA VAL A 141 -18.09 5.06 -10.31
C VAL A 141 -17.70 6.13 -11.33
N SER A 142 -16.49 6.65 -11.21
CA SER A 142 -15.89 7.63 -12.12
C SER A 142 -14.64 7.04 -12.73
N ASN A 143 -14.00 7.72 -13.69
CA ASN A 143 -12.82 7.20 -14.38
C ASN A 143 -11.62 6.93 -13.46
N ASP A 144 -11.49 7.68 -12.39
CA ASP A 144 -10.34 7.72 -11.49
C ASP A 144 -10.69 7.39 -10.03
N VAL A 145 -11.98 7.32 -9.69
CA VAL A 145 -12.41 7.13 -8.30
C VAL A 145 -13.76 6.41 -8.22
N ILE A 146 -13.90 5.55 -7.22
CA ILE A 146 -15.16 4.96 -6.78
C ILE A 146 -15.53 5.63 -5.44
N GLU A 147 -16.69 6.26 -5.38
CA GLU A 147 -17.25 6.85 -4.16
C GLU A 147 -18.09 5.80 -3.43
N ILE A 148 -17.84 5.66 -2.13
CA ILE A 148 -18.36 4.60 -1.29
C ILE A 148 -18.88 5.22 0.00
N GLU A 149 -20.00 4.72 0.52
CA GLU A 149 -20.50 5.01 1.86
C GLU A 149 -20.37 3.78 2.73
N GLU A 150 -19.43 3.80 3.68
CA GLU A 150 -19.26 2.76 4.67
C GLU A 150 -20.23 2.94 5.83
N THR A 151 -20.67 1.82 6.37
CA THR A 151 -21.56 1.77 7.53
C THR A 151 -20.80 1.23 8.74
N LEU A 152 -20.65 2.06 9.76
CA LEU A 152 -19.85 1.76 10.95
C LEU A 152 -20.70 1.83 12.21
N PRO A 153 -20.49 0.94 13.20
CA PRO A 153 -21.16 1.04 14.48
C PRO A 153 -20.60 2.25 15.28
N ASP A 154 -21.49 2.99 15.95
CA ASP A 154 -21.14 4.14 16.78
C ASP A 154 -20.70 3.76 18.20
N GLY A 155 -20.72 2.48 18.52
CA GLY A 155 -20.42 1.94 19.85
C GLY A 155 -21.54 2.09 20.89
N LYS A 156 -22.67 2.71 20.52
CA LYS A 156 -23.85 2.90 21.39
C LYS A 156 -25.06 2.08 20.94
N GLY A 157 -24.89 1.26 19.91
CA GLY A 157 -25.94 0.43 19.35
C GLY A 157 -26.58 1.00 18.10
N CYS A 158 -26.14 2.16 17.63
CA CYS A 158 -26.56 2.79 16.39
C CYS A 158 -25.45 2.70 15.32
N TRP A 159 -25.76 3.15 14.13
CA TRP A 159 -24.85 3.11 12.98
C TRP A 159 -24.68 4.50 12.38
N LEU A 160 -23.48 4.76 11.89
CA LEU A 160 -23.16 5.99 11.18
C LEU A 160 -22.65 5.68 9.77
N ILE A 161 -22.89 6.59 8.86
CA ILE A 161 -22.40 6.50 7.50
C ILE A 161 -21.15 7.37 7.36
N ARG A 162 -20.07 6.80 6.82
CA ARG A 162 -18.82 7.47 6.55
C ARG A 162 -18.51 7.44 5.05
N PRO A 163 -18.28 8.59 4.41
CA PRO A 163 -17.83 8.61 3.03
C PRO A 163 -16.41 8.07 2.92
N ALA A 164 -16.18 7.22 1.95
CA ALA A 164 -14.86 6.66 1.60
C ALA A 164 -14.66 6.73 0.08
N LYS A 165 -13.41 6.65 -0.36
CA LYS A 165 -13.06 6.69 -1.79
C LYS A 165 -12.01 5.65 -2.08
N LEU A 166 -12.18 4.95 -3.19
CA LEU A 166 -11.18 4.06 -3.75
C LEU A 166 -10.66 4.68 -5.05
N ALA A 167 -9.43 5.20 -5.00
CA ALA A 167 -8.81 5.86 -6.15
C ALA A 167 -8.13 4.86 -7.08
N LEU A 168 -8.03 5.23 -8.35
CA LEU A 168 -7.30 4.47 -9.35
C LEU A 168 -5.79 4.46 -8.99
N VAL A 169 -5.23 3.26 -8.89
CA VAL A 169 -3.79 3.09 -8.67
C VAL A 169 -3.07 3.36 -9.98
N GLN A 170 -2.35 4.48 -10.06
CA GLN A 170 -1.44 4.78 -11.15
C GLN A 170 -0.11 4.05 -10.92
N HIS A 171 0.37 3.37 -11.94
CA HIS A 171 1.69 2.72 -11.98
C HIS A 171 2.66 3.58 -12.76
#